data_6d16977a1b42c482eabd92c20f423f07
#
_entry.id   6d16977a1b42c482eabd92c20f423f07
#
_cell.length_a   1.000
_cell.length_b   1.000
_cell.length_c   1.000
_cell.angle_alpha   90.00
_cell.angle_beta   90.00
_cell.angle_gamma   90.00
#
_symmetry.space_group_name_H-M   'P 1'
#
loop_
_entity.id
_entity.type
_entity.pdbx_description
1 polymer ?
#
loop_
_entity_poly.entity_id
_entity_poly.type
_entity_poly.pdbx_seq_one_letter_code
_entity_poly.pdbx_strand_id
1 'polypeptide(L)'
;GLTPPWDDNMVYSFHKYWNSTNENDLDWILPLRDNYNVPLWMGESGENSNKWYTDAVHLFESNNVGWAWWAIKKLGDIDSAFSVIKNEGYQDIINYWKGEGDKPTEDDAFAAMMKLADNLLIENCLYRKGIKDALLRQPHTDETIPYTKRQEIPGVVHLSDYDLGKNGYAYYDVDAADYNLSTGSFQAWNSGWQYRNDGVDIETNSDNVNSNGYHVGFVHKGEWIKYSVKVNQSGIYRLRVRHASQEDGGKMYFSMDDQNITSVLEVSSNGSWFDFVTSTIENVVIEEGNRAFKIHFDSNDPMNISSVQFERTGDIANAELSPIGAKTFNDERSIELYLNQDLDTNTLSGTVNDFTITVNDIEKSINSVNPVTSKSKTILLTLSENLVYTDLIKVSYTGNKIKSTNGKTLESFSSLPVVNDLTSRVILPGKIEVVDY
;
A
#
# COMPACT_ATOMS: atom_id res chain seq x y z
N GLY A 1 -24.92 8.23 -34.33
CA GLY A 1 -24.86 9.46 -33.56
C GLY A 1 -26.21 9.77 -32.94
N LEU A 2 -26.24 10.49 -31.83
CA LEU A 2 -27.49 10.94 -31.22
C LEU A 2 -28.11 12.01 -32.12
N THR A 3 -29.45 11.94 -32.29
CA THR A 3 -30.21 12.92 -33.06
C THR A 3 -30.52 14.15 -32.20
N PRO A 4 -30.88 15.30 -32.80
CA PRO A 4 -31.43 16.44 -32.05
C PRO A 4 -32.61 15.99 -31.16
N PRO A 5 -32.79 16.62 -29.97
CA PRO A 5 -33.90 16.30 -29.10
C PRO A 5 -35.24 16.54 -29.79
N TRP A 6 -36.18 15.65 -29.60
CA TRP A 6 -37.54 15.78 -30.13
C TRP A 6 -38.52 16.22 -29.03
N ASP A 7 -38.06 16.35 -27.78
CA ASP A 7 -38.82 16.83 -26.63
C ASP A 7 -37.92 17.63 -25.69
N ASP A 8 -38.46 18.66 -25.03
CA ASP A 8 -37.72 19.55 -24.14
C ASP A 8 -37.32 18.89 -22.78
N ASN A 9 -37.91 17.74 -22.44
CA ASN A 9 -37.60 16.98 -21.22
C ASN A 9 -36.67 15.78 -21.47
N MET A 10 -35.94 15.77 -22.56
CA MET A 10 -34.99 14.69 -22.87
C MET A 10 -33.70 14.81 -22.07
N VAL A 11 -33.12 13.65 -21.76
CA VAL A 11 -31.77 13.45 -21.24
C VAL A 11 -31.06 12.48 -22.17
N TYR A 12 -29.81 12.79 -22.55
CA TYR A 12 -28.99 11.81 -23.27
C TYR A 12 -28.30 10.89 -22.28
N SER A 13 -28.55 9.59 -22.40
CA SER A 13 -27.90 8.55 -21.62
C SER A 13 -26.82 7.85 -22.43
N PHE A 14 -25.71 7.55 -21.79
CA PHE A 14 -24.60 6.75 -22.32
C PHE A 14 -24.06 5.79 -21.27
N HIS A 15 -23.23 4.84 -21.69
CA HIS A 15 -22.53 3.93 -20.80
C HIS A 15 -21.05 4.11 -20.94
N LYS A 16 -20.30 3.88 -19.83
CA LYS A 16 -18.86 3.95 -19.81
C LYS A 16 -18.29 2.80 -18.99
N TYR A 17 -17.58 1.90 -19.65
CA TYR A 17 -16.91 0.74 -19.05
C TYR A 17 -15.49 0.59 -19.63
N TRP A 18 -14.58 0.00 -18.89
CA TRP A 18 -13.31 -0.58 -19.35
C TRP A 18 -12.50 0.31 -20.30
N ASN A 19 -12.56 1.60 -20.13
CA ASN A 19 -11.78 2.57 -20.88
C ASN A 19 -11.20 3.63 -19.93
N SER A 20 -10.36 4.53 -20.45
CA SER A 20 -9.70 5.54 -19.64
C SER A 20 -10.69 6.49 -18.94
N THR A 21 -10.17 7.14 -17.90
CA THR A 21 -10.89 8.15 -17.11
C THR A 21 -10.23 9.52 -17.23
N ASN A 22 -9.55 9.76 -18.37
CA ASN A 22 -8.91 11.03 -18.67
C ASN A 22 -9.95 12.12 -18.99
N GLU A 23 -9.57 13.37 -18.80
CA GLU A 23 -10.43 14.53 -19.03
C GLU A 23 -11.07 14.52 -20.42
N ASN A 24 -10.36 14.08 -21.46
CA ASN A 24 -10.82 14.07 -22.84
C ASN A 24 -11.77 12.90 -23.19
N ASP A 25 -12.00 11.99 -22.30
CA ASP A 25 -12.79 10.77 -22.57
C ASP A 25 -14.29 11.05 -22.75
N LEU A 26 -14.74 12.25 -22.43
CA LEU A 26 -16.11 12.73 -22.67
C LEU A 26 -16.22 13.69 -23.85
N ASP A 27 -15.15 14.02 -24.59
CA ASP A 27 -15.13 14.97 -25.70
C ASP A 27 -16.08 14.59 -26.85
N TRP A 28 -16.43 13.32 -26.97
CA TRP A 28 -17.37 12.82 -27.97
C TRP A 28 -18.83 13.16 -27.64
N ILE A 29 -19.18 13.42 -26.38
CA ILE A 29 -20.56 13.60 -25.93
C ILE A 29 -20.83 14.99 -25.32
N LEU A 30 -19.84 15.63 -24.68
CA LEU A 30 -20.00 16.98 -24.11
C LEU A 30 -20.48 18.02 -25.14
N PRO A 31 -19.96 18.04 -26.39
CA PRO A 31 -20.47 18.96 -27.41
C PRO A 31 -21.94 18.74 -27.78
N LEU A 32 -22.47 17.53 -27.64
CA LEU A 32 -23.91 17.26 -27.88
C LEU A 32 -24.76 17.93 -26.81
N ARG A 33 -24.35 17.85 -25.54
CA ARG A 33 -24.99 18.56 -24.44
C ARG A 33 -25.06 20.08 -24.73
N ASP A 34 -23.93 20.63 -25.08
CA ASP A 34 -23.79 22.10 -25.25
C ASP A 34 -24.52 22.61 -26.50
N ASN A 35 -24.48 21.86 -27.61
CA ASN A 35 -25.14 22.18 -28.85
C ASN A 35 -26.68 22.10 -28.77
N TYR A 36 -27.19 21.13 -28.03
CA TYR A 36 -28.62 20.87 -27.93
C TYR A 36 -29.23 21.31 -26.59
N ASN A 37 -28.43 21.82 -25.66
CA ASN A 37 -28.86 22.17 -24.30
C ASN A 37 -29.64 21.03 -23.61
N VAL A 38 -29.13 19.80 -23.70
CA VAL A 38 -29.74 18.59 -23.14
C VAL A 38 -28.83 18.01 -22.06
N PRO A 39 -29.33 17.72 -20.85
CA PRO A 39 -28.53 17.09 -19.80
C PRO A 39 -27.98 15.72 -20.24
N LEU A 40 -26.81 15.37 -19.69
CA LEU A 40 -26.19 14.07 -19.86
C LEU A 40 -26.38 13.21 -18.61
N TRP A 41 -26.55 11.93 -18.84
CA TRP A 41 -26.67 10.90 -17.81
C TRP A 41 -25.82 9.69 -18.17
N MET A 42 -24.83 9.38 -17.36
CA MET A 42 -24.11 8.11 -17.46
C MET A 42 -25.00 7.03 -16.80
N GLY A 43 -25.77 6.33 -17.64
CA GLY A 43 -26.83 5.41 -17.20
C GLY A 43 -26.34 4.08 -16.68
N GLU A 44 -25.10 3.70 -17.05
CA GLU A 44 -24.50 2.43 -16.65
C GLU A 44 -22.98 2.49 -16.69
N SER A 45 -22.33 2.12 -15.57
CA SER A 45 -20.88 2.02 -15.45
C SER A 45 -20.52 1.07 -14.30
N GLY A 46 -19.32 0.54 -14.28
CA GLY A 46 -18.88 -0.38 -13.22
C GLY A 46 -17.88 -1.40 -13.74
N GLU A 47 -17.84 -2.57 -13.08
CA GLU A 47 -17.02 -3.74 -13.47
C GLU A 47 -15.52 -3.40 -13.62
N ASN A 48 -14.98 -2.68 -12.63
CA ASN A 48 -13.60 -2.24 -12.63
C ASN A 48 -13.07 -2.11 -11.18
N SER A 49 -11.84 -1.62 -11.01
CA SER A 49 -11.22 -1.37 -9.71
C SER A 49 -11.83 -0.16 -8.98
N ASN A 50 -11.66 -0.12 -7.66
CA ASN A 50 -12.04 1.04 -6.85
C ASN A 50 -11.33 2.32 -7.31
N LYS A 51 -10.07 2.22 -7.74
CA LYS A 51 -9.34 3.35 -8.31
C LYS A 51 -10.07 3.92 -9.52
N TRP A 52 -10.42 3.05 -10.47
CA TRP A 52 -11.17 3.46 -11.66
C TRP A 52 -12.53 4.07 -11.31
N TYR A 53 -13.22 3.53 -10.30
CA TYR A 53 -14.49 4.08 -9.82
C TYR A 53 -14.34 5.51 -9.31
N THR A 54 -13.32 5.76 -8.51
CA THR A 54 -13.02 7.08 -7.97
C THR A 54 -12.75 8.09 -9.09
N ASP A 55 -11.92 7.71 -10.06
CA ASP A 55 -11.52 8.55 -11.18
C ASP A 55 -12.71 8.81 -12.14
N ALA A 56 -13.53 7.77 -12.42
CA ALA A 56 -14.70 7.89 -13.28
C ALA A 56 -15.77 8.82 -12.67
N VAL A 57 -16.08 8.68 -11.38
CA VAL A 57 -17.02 9.58 -10.70
C VAL A 57 -16.50 11.02 -10.70
N HIS A 58 -15.19 11.20 -10.41
CA HIS A 58 -14.58 12.52 -10.49
C HIS A 58 -14.73 13.14 -11.90
N LEU A 59 -14.48 12.36 -12.94
CA LEU A 59 -14.66 12.80 -14.34
C LEU A 59 -16.10 13.20 -14.63
N PHE A 60 -17.08 12.41 -14.23
CA PHE A 60 -18.50 12.74 -14.47
C PHE A 60 -18.93 14.00 -13.73
N GLU A 61 -18.66 14.08 -12.44
CA GLU A 61 -19.12 15.22 -11.63
C GLU A 61 -18.42 16.51 -11.98
N SER A 62 -17.12 16.49 -12.33
CA SER A 62 -16.37 17.64 -12.83
C SER A 62 -16.96 18.21 -14.13
N ASN A 63 -17.67 17.38 -14.90
CA ASN A 63 -18.34 17.76 -16.14
C ASN A 63 -19.85 17.96 -15.99
N ASN A 64 -20.40 17.99 -14.77
CA ASN A 64 -21.84 18.06 -14.48
C ASN A 64 -22.64 16.96 -15.18
N VAL A 65 -22.12 15.74 -15.22
CA VAL A 65 -22.79 14.54 -15.73
C VAL A 65 -23.31 13.74 -14.57
N GLY A 66 -24.61 13.50 -14.50
CA GLY A 66 -25.21 12.58 -13.53
C GLY A 66 -24.84 11.13 -13.85
N TRP A 67 -24.82 10.27 -12.85
CA TRP A 67 -24.39 8.87 -13.04
C TRP A 67 -25.22 7.87 -12.24
N ALA A 68 -25.28 6.64 -12.76
CA ALA A 68 -25.81 5.45 -12.09
C ALA A 68 -24.79 4.30 -12.20
N TRP A 69 -24.60 3.56 -11.11
CA TRP A 69 -23.60 2.51 -11.05
C TRP A 69 -24.20 1.13 -11.24
N TRP A 70 -23.59 0.30 -12.07
CA TRP A 70 -23.90 -1.09 -12.33
C TRP A 70 -22.79 -2.01 -11.78
N ALA A 71 -23.08 -3.06 -11.03
CA ALA A 71 -24.35 -3.34 -10.39
C ALA A 71 -24.20 -3.11 -8.89
N ILE A 72 -25.29 -2.76 -8.21
CA ILE A 72 -25.24 -2.61 -6.75
C ILE A 72 -24.97 -3.94 -6.05
N LYS A 73 -25.36 -5.05 -6.68
CA LYS A 73 -25.25 -6.41 -6.13
C LYS A 73 -24.88 -7.42 -7.21
N LYS A 74 -23.82 -8.21 -6.96
CA LYS A 74 -23.33 -9.28 -7.85
C LYS A 74 -23.14 -10.59 -7.12
N LEU A 75 -23.22 -11.69 -7.85
CA LEU A 75 -23.06 -13.04 -7.31
C LEU A 75 -21.57 -13.43 -7.28
N GLY A 76 -20.99 -13.49 -6.09
CA GLY A 76 -19.62 -13.98 -5.88
C GLY A 76 -18.51 -13.01 -6.23
N ASP A 77 -18.81 -11.82 -6.75
CA ASP A 77 -17.83 -10.82 -7.13
C ASP A 77 -17.51 -9.81 -6.00
N ILE A 78 -16.34 -9.16 -6.09
CA ILE A 78 -15.91 -8.15 -5.14
C ILE A 78 -16.00 -6.72 -5.68
N ASP A 79 -16.39 -6.55 -6.95
CA ASP A 79 -16.47 -5.26 -7.67
C ASP A 79 -17.82 -4.55 -7.56
N SER A 80 -18.71 -5.03 -6.70
CA SER A 80 -20.01 -4.40 -6.42
C SER A 80 -20.21 -4.16 -4.92
N ALA A 81 -21.09 -3.20 -4.58
CA ALA A 81 -21.32 -2.80 -3.18
C ALA A 81 -21.77 -3.97 -2.28
N PHE A 82 -22.50 -4.95 -2.85
CA PHE A 82 -22.95 -6.14 -2.16
C PHE A 82 -22.58 -7.39 -2.95
N SER A 83 -21.79 -8.28 -2.34
CA SER A 83 -21.49 -9.59 -2.91
C SER A 83 -22.44 -10.62 -2.34
N VAL A 84 -23.17 -11.29 -3.22
CA VAL A 84 -24.05 -12.42 -2.85
C VAL A 84 -23.20 -13.66 -2.66
N ILE A 85 -23.33 -14.33 -1.54
CA ILE A 85 -22.57 -15.57 -1.26
C ILE A 85 -23.13 -16.69 -2.14
N LYS A 86 -22.28 -17.23 -3.00
CA LYS A 86 -22.57 -18.42 -3.80
C LYS A 86 -22.47 -19.65 -2.91
N ASN A 87 -23.56 -20.40 -2.73
CA ASN A 87 -23.53 -21.66 -1.98
C ASN A 87 -23.05 -22.82 -2.86
N GLU A 88 -22.52 -23.87 -2.21
CA GLU A 88 -21.93 -25.03 -2.89
C GLU A 88 -22.94 -25.73 -3.80
N GLY A 89 -24.15 -26.00 -3.31
CA GLY A 89 -25.16 -26.66 -4.13
C GLY A 89 -25.57 -25.86 -5.37
N TYR A 90 -25.54 -24.53 -5.32
CA TYR A 90 -25.72 -23.70 -6.52
C TYR A 90 -24.50 -23.83 -7.47
N GLN A 91 -23.30 -23.93 -6.93
CA GLN A 91 -22.12 -24.19 -7.76
C GLN A 91 -22.20 -25.55 -8.46
N ASP A 92 -22.72 -26.59 -7.79
CA ASP A 92 -22.94 -27.91 -8.39
C ASP A 92 -23.94 -27.85 -9.56
N ILE A 93 -25.03 -27.08 -9.42
CA ILE A 93 -25.96 -26.82 -10.54
C ILE A 93 -25.23 -26.19 -11.74
N ILE A 94 -24.40 -25.16 -11.47
CA ILE A 94 -23.61 -24.49 -12.52
C ILE A 94 -22.62 -25.45 -13.17
N ASN A 95 -21.89 -26.25 -12.38
CA ASN A 95 -20.94 -27.26 -12.89
C ASN A 95 -21.67 -28.28 -13.80
N TYR A 96 -22.83 -28.74 -13.37
CA TYR A 96 -23.66 -29.63 -14.22
C TYR A 96 -24.07 -28.96 -15.56
N TRP A 97 -24.50 -27.70 -15.52
CA TRP A 97 -24.87 -26.99 -16.76
C TRP A 97 -23.69 -26.76 -17.70
N LYS A 98 -22.49 -26.64 -17.16
CA LYS A 98 -21.26 -26.55 -17.95
C LYS A 98 -20.72 -27.90 -18.42
N GLY A 99 -21.29 -29.01 -17.96
CA GLY A 99 -20.78 -30.37 -18.24
C GLY A 99 -19.54 -30.75 -17.44
N GLU A 100 -19.28 -30.06 -16.33
CA GLU A 100 -18.11 -30.24 -15.47
C GLU A 100 -18.40 -31.05 -14.19
N GLY A 101 -19.67 -31.45 -13.95
CA GLY A 101 -20.11 -32.14 -12.75
C GLY A 101 -21.34 -33.02 -12.96
N ASP A 102 -21.67 -33.86 -11.95
CA ASP A 102 -22.85 -34.69 -11.95
C ASP A 102 -24.11 -33.88 -11.80
N LYS A 103 -25.22 -34.42 -12.35
CA LYS A 103 -26.54 -33.82 -12.19
C LYS A 103 -27.02 -33.93 -10.75
N PRO A 104 -27.22 -32.80 -10.02
CA PRO A 104 -27.78 -32.84 -8.67
C PRO A 104 -29.19 -33.44 -8.66
N THR A 105 -29.61 -33.97 -7.52
CA THR A 105 -31.01 -34.42 -7.35
C THR A 105 -31.94 -33.21 -7.39
N GLU A 106 -33.24 -33.46 -7.64
CA GLU A 106 -34.25 -32.40 -7.66
C GLU A 106 -34.36 -31.70 -6.30
N ASP A 107 -34.32 -32.47 -5.20
CA ASP A 107 -34.39 -31.93 -3.84
C ASP A 107 -33.16 -31.08 -3.50
N ASP A 108 -31.95 -31.54 -3.85
CA ASP A 108 -30.71 -30.77 -3.63
C ASP A 108 -30.67 -29.49 -4.46
N ALA A 109 -31.08 -29.57 -5.73
CA ALA A 109 -31.14 -28.42 -6.61
C ALA A 109 -32.18 -27.39 -6.09
N PHE A 110 -33.33 -27.84 -5.63
CA PHE A 110 -34.35 -26.95 -5.05
C PHE A 110 -33.83 -26.29 -3.75
N ALA A 111 -33.25 -27.07 -2.85
CA ALA A 111 -32.67 -26.54 -1.62
C ALA A 111 -31.55 -25.50 -1.90
N ALA A 112 -30.70 -25.78 -2.87
CA ALA A 112 -29.64 -24.88 -3.30
C ALA A 112 -30.17 -23.55 -3.85
N MET A 113 -31.21 -23.61 -4.69
CA MET A 113 -31.86 -22.42 -5.25
C MET A 113 -32.57 -21.59 -4.17
N MET A 114 -33.26 -22.24 -3.22
CA MET A 114 -33.88 -21.54 -2.08
C MET A 114 -32.81 -20.89 -1.18
N LYS A 115 -31.69 -21.57 -0.94
CA LYS A 115 -30.58 -20.98 -0.20
C LYS A 115 -29.97 -19.79 -0.94
N LEU A 116 -29.86 -19.84 -2.27
CA LEU A 116 -29.43 -18.69 -3.07
C LEU A 116 -30.42 -17.53 -2.94
N ALA A 117 -31.70 -17.80 -2.97
CA ALA A 117 -32.75 -16.78 -2.79
C ALA A 117 -32.61 -16.08 -1.42
N ASP A 118 -32.34 -16.84 -0.35
CA ASP A 118 -32.03 -16.27 0.96
C ASP A 118 -30.76 -15.41 0.94
N ASN A 119 -29.71 -15.88 0.27
CA ASN A 119 -28.45 -15.15 0.15
C ASN A 119 -28.57 -13.86 -0.68
N LEU A 120 -29.62 -13.73 -1.50
CA LEU A 120 -29.92 -12.51 -2.24
C LEU A 120 -30.51 -11.40 -1.36
N LEU A 121 -31.01 -11.71 -0.16
CA LEU A 121 -31.44 -10.68 0.78
C LEU A 121 -30.24 -9.82 1.16
N ILE A 122 -30.45 -8.50 1.25
CA ILE A 122 -29.35 -7.54 1.43
C ILE A 122 -28.61 -7.74 2.75
N GLU A 123 -29.33 -8.16 3.79
CA GLU A 123 -28.80 -8.50 5.11
C GLU A 123 -27.88 -9.73 5.13
N ASN A 124 -28.00 -10.59 4.10
CA ASN A 124 -27.20 -11.81 3.93
C ASN A 124 -26.03 -11.60 2.94
N CYS A 125 -25.95 -10.44 2.30
CA CYS A 125 -24.85 -10.11 1.40
C CYS A 125 -23.59 -9.63 2.16
N LEU A 126 -22.43 -9.85 1.58
CA LEU A 126 -21.20 -9.24 2.05
C LEU A 126 -21.14 -7.78 1.57
N TYR A 127 -21.22 -6.84 2.52
CA TYR A 127 -21.11 -5.42 2.20
C TYR A 127 -19.65 -5.02 1.93
N ARG A 128 -19.39 -4.53 0.73
CA ARG A 128 -18.08 -4.07 0.24
C ARG A 128 -17.95 -2.55 0.43
N LYS A 129 -17.59 -2.14 1.64
CA LYS A 129 -17.50 -0.69 1.98
C LYS A 129 -16.48 0.07 1.15
N GLY A 130 -15.41 -0.58 0.64
CA GLY A 130 -14.45 0.02 -0.27
C GLY A 130 -15.08 0.54 -1.56
N ILE A 131 -16.09 -0.16 -2.10
CA ILE A 131 -16.85 0.28 -3.27
C ILE A 131 -17.62 1.57 -2.97
N LYS A 132 -18.36 1.61 -1.85
CA LYS A 132 -19.07 2.83 -1.44
C LYS A 132 -18.10 3.99 -1.23
N ASP A 133 -16.96 3.73 -0.61
CA ASP A 133 -15.94 4.73 -0.34
C ASP A 133 -15.36 5.30 -1.63
N ALA A 134 -15.02 4.43 -2.59
CA ALA A 134 -14.51 4.80 -3.90
C ALA A 134 -15.49 5.64 -4.72
N LEU A 135 -16.78 5.34 -4.62
CA LEU A 135 -17.82 6.07 -5.37
C LEU A 135 -18.23 7.41 -4.74
N LEU A 136 -18.24 7.51 -3.40
CA LEU A 136 -18.91 8.63 -2.72
C LEU A 136 -17.98 9.53 -1.92
N ARG A 137 -16.84 9.05 -1.43
CA ARG A 137 -15.91 9.86 -0.62
C ARG A 137 -14.61 10.19 -1.36
N GLN A 138 -13.95 9.16 -1.90
CA GLN A 138 -12.65 9.32 -2.53
C GLN A 138 -12.63 10.31 -3.71
N PRO A 139 -13.67 10.47 -4.55
CA PRO A 139 -13.67 11.49 -5.59
C PRO A 139 -13.48 12.93 -5.09
N HIS A 140 -13.77 13.19 -3.80
CA HIS A 140 -13.83 14.53 -3.21
C HIS A 140 -12.75 14.80 -2.17
N THR A 141 -11.92 13.80 -1.77
CA THR A 141 -10.91 13.97 -0.73
C THR A 141 -9.74 13.00 -0.90
N ASP A 142 -8.59 13.45 -0.41
CA ASP A 142 -7.39 12.63 -0.28
C ASP A 142 -7.22 12.06 1.14
N GLU A 143 -8.13 12.37 2.04
CA GLU A 143 -8.10 11.83 3.40
C GLU A 143 -8.31 10.33 3.40
N THR A 144 -7.58 9.63 4.28
CA THR A 144 -7.72 8.19 4.49
C THR A 144 -8.47 7.91 5.78
N ILE A 145 -9.22 6.82 5.81
CA ILE A 145 -9.94 6.37 6.99
C ILE A 145 -9.69 4.88 7.25
N PRO A 146 -9.75 4.43 8.51
CA PRO A 146 -9.56 3.01 8.82
C PRO A 146 -10.53 2.12 8.05
N TYR A 147 -10.05 0.98 7.55
CA TYR A 147 -10.91 0.01 6.85
C TYR A 147 -12.09 -0.47 7.71
N THR A 148 -11.88 -0.86 8.95
CA THR A 148 -12.96 -1.22 9.90
C THR A 148 -13.03 -0.26 11.07
N LYS A 149 -11.99 -0.24 11.87
CA LYS A 149 -11.75 0.63 13.02
C LYS A 149 -10.25 0.88 13.10
N ARG A 150 -9.82 1.88 13.85
CA ARG A 150 -8.39 2.02 14.18
C ARG A 150 -7.92 0.74 14.83
N GLN A 151 -6.85 0.15 14.30
CA GLN A 151 -6.25 -1.04 14.87
C GLN A 151 -5.48 -0.64 16.14
N GLU A 152 -5.58 -1.44 17.19
CA GLU A 152 -4.98 -1.11 18.48
C GLU A 152 -3.59 -1.74 18.61
N ILE A 153 -2.64 -0.96 19.14
CA ILE A 153 -1.28 -1.40 19.48
C ILE A 153 -1.11 -1.24 21.01
N PRO A 154 -0.69 -2.30 21.76
CA PRO A 154 -0.33 -3.66 21.30
C PRO A 154 -1.51 -4.41 20.70
N GLY A 155 -1.22 -5.28 19.72
CA GLY A 155 -2.22 -6.04 18.98
C GLY A 155 -1.68 -6.55 17.63
N VAL A 156 -2.58 -7.01 16.76
CA VAL A 156 -2.25 -7.52 15.44
C VAL A 156 -2.79 -6.59 14.38
N VAL A 157 -1.94 -6.22 13.42
CA VAL A 157 -2.31 -5.50 12.19
C VAL A 157 -2.29 -6.51 11.05
N HIS A 158 -3.46 -6.78 10.45
CA HIS A 158 -3.57 -7.63 9.26
C HIS A 158 -3.32 -6.79 8.01
N LEU A 159 -2.48 -7.28 7.09
CA LEU A 159 -2.08 -6.48 5.93
C LEU A 159 -3.23 -6.17 4.99
N SER A 160 -4.19 -7.05 4.85
CA SER A 160 -5.40 -6.81 4.04
C SER A 160 -6.31 -5.71 4.59
N ASP A 161 -6.20 -5.34 5.89
CA ASP A 161 -7.07 -4.37 6.56
C ASP A 161 -6.51 -2.92 6.53
N TYR A 162 -5.78 -2.56 5.49
CA TYR A 162 -5.24 -1.22 5.31
C TYR A 162 -6.34 -0.16 5.13
N ASP A 163 -6.00 1.10 5.32
CA ASP A 163 -6.93 2.22 5.25
C ASP A 163 -7.67 2.28 3.91
N LEU A 164 -8.88 2.85 3.94
CA LEU A 164 -9.61 3.25 2.74
C LEU A 164 -9.08 4.60 2.24
N GLY A 165 -8.90 4.72 0.95
CA GLY A 165 -8.42 5.94 0.29
C GLY A 165 -7.79 5.64 -1.07
N LYS A 166 -7.39 6.70 -1.77
CA LYS A 166 -6.78 6.63 -3.10
C LYS A 166 -5.38 6.01 -3.07
N ASN A 167 -4.96 5.47 -4.22
CA ASN A 167 -3.55 5.19 -4.49
C ASN A 167 -2.71 6.48 -4.31
N GLY A 168 -1.56 6.36 -3.65
CA GLY A 168 -0.72 7.49 -3.23
C GLY A 168 -1.08 8.10 -1.85
N TYR A 169 -2.21 7.72 -1.24
CA TYR A 169 -2.66 8.24 0.06
C TYR A 169 -2.92 7.15 1.11
N ALA A 170 -3.65 6.09 0.77
CA ALA A 170 -3.88 4.93 1.63
C ALA A 170 -2.90 3.78 1.36
N TYR A 171 -2.44 3.69 0.18
CA TYR A 171 -1.44 2.75 -0.32
C TYR A 171 -0.77 3.35 -1.55
N TYR A 172 0.36 2.80 -1.95
CA TYR A 172 0.96 3.03 -3.25
C TYR A 172 1.32 1.69 -3.86
N ASP A 173 0.77 1.45 -5.02
CA ASP A 173 0.93 0.26 -5.81
C ASP A 173 1.32 0.68 -7.22
N VAL A 174 2.44 0.15 -7.75
CA VAL A 174 3.03 0.61 -9.03
C VAL A 174 2.27 0.12 -10.24
N ASP A 175 1.57 -0.99 -10.10
CA ASP A 175 0.74 -1.60 -11.14
C ASP A 175 -0.75 -1.66 -10.74
N ALA A 176 -1.15 -0.81 -9.79
CA ALA A 176 -2.55 -0.60 -9.43
C ALA A 176 -3.40 -0.49 -10.71
N ALA A 177 -3.89 -1.62 -11.18
CA ALA A 177 -4.39 -1.75 -12.52
C ALA A 177 -5.64 -0.91 -12.72
N ASP A 178 -5.45 0.07 -13.51
CA ASP A 178 -6.49 0.62 -14.34
C ASP A 178 -6.72 -0.39 -15.49
N TYR A 179 -7.92 -0.93 -15.64
CA TYR A 179 -8.27 -1.86 -16.72
C TYR A 179 -7.84 -1.37 -18.12
N ASN A 180 -7.68 -0.08 -18.30
CA ASN A 180 -7.21 0.54 -19.54
C ASN A 180 -5.76 0.24 -19.89
N LEU A 181 -4.93 -0.07 -18.94
CA LEU A 181 -3.54 -0.42 -19.17
C LEU A 181 -3.41 -1.89 -19.55
N SER A 182 -4.47 -2.68 -19.43
CA SER A 182 -4.48 -4.04 -19.89
C SER A 182 -4.56 -4.09 -21.43
N THR A 183 -3.75 -4.90 -22.01
CA THR A 183 -3.55 -5.14 -23.47
C THR A 183 -4.76 -5.75 -24.18
N GLY A 184 -5.99 -5.42 -23.80
CA GLY A 184 -7.22 -5.87 -24.47
C GLY A 184 -7.72 -7.24 -24.05
N SER A 185 -7.10 -7.92 -23.08
CA SER A 185 -7.62 -9.10 -22.42
C SER A 185 -8.08 -8.72 -21.01
N PHE A 186 -9.22 -9.29 -20.58
CA PHE A 186 -9.68 -9.14 -19.20
C PHE A 186 -8.64 -9.76 -18.27
N GLN A 187 -8.02 -8.93 -17.44
CA GLN A 187 -7.20 -9.37 -16.32
C GLN A 187 -7.75 -8.73 -15.06
N ALA A 188 -7.66 -9.42 -13.95
CA ALA A 188 -7.92 -8.82 -12.65
C ALA A 188 -7.02 -7.61 -12.46
N TRP A 189 -7.55 -6.54 -11.91
CA TRP A 189 -6.82 -5.29 -11.65
C TRP A 189 -5.92 -5.36 -10.41
N ASN A 190 -5.94 -6.48 -9.71
CA ASN A 190 -4.89 -6.93 -8.81
C ASN A 190 -4.69 -8.43 -8.98
N SER A 191 -3.52 -8.92 -8.70
CA SER A 191 -3.26 -10.35 -8.64
C SER A 191 -3.98 -10.94 -7.42
N GLY A 192 -4.47 -12.18 -7.54
CA GLY A 192 -5.29 -12.81 -6.50
C GLY A 192 -6.74 -12.29 -6.42
N TRP A 193 -6.97 -11.00 -6.51
CA TRP A 193 -8.27 -10.35 -6.52
C TRP A 193 -9.25 -10.88 -5.45
N GLN A 194 -8.79 -10.85 -4.20
CA GLN A 194 -9.54 -11.30 -3.05
C GLN A 194 -9.77 -10.16 -2.06
N TYR A 195 -10.80 -10.27 -1.23
CA TYR A 195 -11.10 -9.41 -0.11
C TYR A 195 -11.44 -7.95 -0.45
N ARG A 196 -10.61 -7.24 -1.23
CA ARG A 196 -10.76 -5.83 -1.61
C ARG A 196 -10.63 -5.64 -3.11
N ASN A 197 -11.36 -4.64 -3.63
CA ASN A 197 -11.36 -4.27 -5.04
C ASN A 197 -10.41 -3.09 -5.33
N ASP A 198 -9.38 -2.93 -4.49
CA ASP A 198 -8.33 -1.91 -4.65
C ASP A 198 -7.17 -2.46 -5.51
N GLY A 199 -6.10 -1.67 -5.69
CA GLY A 199 -4.93 -2.09 -6.46
C GLY A 199 -4.01 -3.07 -5.73
N VAL A 200 -4.03 -3.09 -4.39
CA VAL A 200 -3.16 -3.97 -3.60
C VAL A 200 -3.51 -5.44 -3.82
N ASP A 201 -2.52 -6.24 -4.12
CA ASP A 201 -2.63 -7.66 -4.43
C ASP A 201 -2.88 -8.50 -3.18
N ILE A 202 -4.06 -9.12 -3.11
CA ILE A 202 -4.49 -9.91 -1.95
C ILE A 202 -4.91 -11.29 -2.40
N GLU A 203 -4.36 -12.30 -1.72
CA GLU A 203 -4.78 -13.69 -1.86
C GLU A 203 -5.28 -14.27 -0.53
N THR A 204 -6.01 -15.37 -0.61
CA THR A 204 -6.38 -16.18 0.56
C THR A 204 -5.18 -16.99 1.04
N ASN A 205 -5.10 -17.22 2.37
CA ASN A 205 -4.15 -18.14 2.95
C ASN A 205 -4.81 -19.05 4.00
N SER A 206 -4.11 -20.13 4.34
CA SER A 206 -4.52 -21.07 5.39
C SER A 206 -3.72 -20.91 6.68
N ASP A 207 -2.94 -19.81 6.81
CA ASP A 207 -2.22 -19.52 8.06
C ASP A 207 -3.22 -19.24 9.19
N ASN A 208 -3.02 -19.89 10.32
CA ASN A 208 -3.88 -19.76 11.50
C ASN A 208 -3.21 -18.98 12.64
N VAL A 209 -1.99 -18.46 12.41
CA VAL A 209 -1.25 -17.67 13.40
C VAL A 209 -1.40 -16.20 13.11
N ASN A 210 -2.21 -15.49 13.91
CA ASN A 210 -2.45 -14.06 13.73
C ASN A 210 -2.90 -13.67 12.31
N SER A 211 -3.65 -14.55 11.64
CA SER A 211 -4.16 -14.34 10.28
C SER A 211 -5.67 -14.08 10.28
N ASN A 212 -6.13 -13.29 9.35
CA ASN A 212 -7.56 -13.13 9.03
C ASN A 212 -7.96 -13.94 7.77
N GLY A 213 -7.10 -14.86 7.30
CA GLY A 213 -7.30 -15.70 6.13
C GLY A 213 -6.80 -15.08 4.82
N TYR A 214 -6.13 -13.92 4.88
CA TYR A 214 -5.61 -13.22 3.71
C TYR A 214 -4.16 -12.78 3.92
N HIS A 215 -3.46 -12.57 2.81
CA HIS A 215 -2.14 -11.96 2.77
C HIS A 215 -2.01 -10.99 1.61
N VAL A 216 -1.05 -10.09 1.67
CA VAL A 216 -0.60 -9.25 0.57
C VAL A 216 0.62 -9.92 -0.05
N GLY A 217 0.63 -10.02 -1.38
CA GLY A 217 1.73 -10.57 -2.18
C GLY A 217 2.03 -9.70 -3.39
N PHE A 218 2.84 -10.21 -4.33
CA PHE A 218 3.21 -9.56 -5.62
C PHE A 218 3.78 -8.14 -5.45
N VAL A 219 4.43 -7.88 -4.32
CA VAL A 219 4.91 -6.55 -3.95
C VAL A 219 6.12 -6.13 -4.77
N HIS A 220 6.21 -4.84 -5.08
CA HIS A 220 7.31 -4.23 -5.81
C HIS A 220 8.04 -3.16 -4.98
N LYS A 221 9.30 -2.91 -5.35
CA LYS A 221 10.09 -1.87 -4.70
C LYS A 221 9.43 -0.49 -4.84
N GLY A 222 9.33 0.20 -3.69
CA GLY A 222 8.74 1.54 -3.59
C GLY A 222 7.26 1.54 -3.23
N GLU A 223 6.60 0.40 -3.24
CA GLU A 223 5.23 0.27 -2.75
C GLU A 223 5.15 0.42 -1.24
N TRP A 224 3.99 0.83 -0.77
CA TRP A 224 3.72 0.94 0.66
C TRP A 224 2.22 0.85 0.97
N ILE A 225 1.90 0.45 2.18
CA ILE A 225 0.53 0.29 2.67
C ILE A 225 0.39 0.98 4.03
N LYS A 226 -0.71 1.71 4.23
CA LYS A 226 -0.97 2.55 5.41
C LYS A 226 -2.10 2.01 6.27
N TYR A 227 -1.93 2.14 7.58
CA TYR A 227 -2.91 1.79 8.60
C TYR A 227 -3.08 2.92 9.60
N SER A 228 -4.32 3.33 9.85
CA SER A 228 -4.65 4.17 11.01
C SER A 228 -4.67 3.31 12.27
N VAL A 229 -3.73 3.54 13.18
CA VAL A 229 -3.59 2.78 14.41
C VAL A 229 -3.81 3.66 15.64
N LYS A 230 -4.15 3.03 16.77
CA LYS A 230 -4.14 3.66 18.09
C LYS A 230 -3.12 2.94 18.96
N VAL A 231 -2.05 3.61 19.29
CA VAL A 231 -1.05 3.14 20.25
C VAL A 231 -1.57 3.48 21.66
N ASN A 232 -1.91 2.46 22.43
CA ASN A 232 -2.53 2.63 23.74
C ASN A 232 -1.56 3.02 24.85
N GLN A 233 -0.26 2.76 24.64
CA GLN A 233 0.79 3.06 25.64
C GLN A 233 2.14 3.22 24.94
N SER A 234 2.88 4.27 25.27
CA SER A 234 4.27 4.44 24.85
C SER A 234 5.15 3.31 25.39
N GLY A 235 6.14 2.85 24.63
CA GLY A 235 7.03 1.79 25.08
C GLY A 235 8.01 1.28 24.04
N ILE A 236 8.73 0.26 24.46
CA ILE A 236 9.53 -0.61 23.61
C ILE A 236 8.62 -1.72 23.13
N TYR A 237 8.66 -1.98 21.85
CA TYR A 237 7.86 -3.03 21.21
C TYR A 237 8.75 -4.05 20.50
N ARG A 238 8.26 -5.27 20.48
CA ARG A 238 8.67 -6.33 19.57
C ARG A 238 7.64 -6.44 18.46
N LEU A 239 8.09 -6.41 17.22
CA LEU A 239 7.27 -6.66 16.06
C LEU A 239 7.50 -8.09 15.57
N ARG A 240 6.42 -8.85 15.41
CA ARG A 240 6.44 -10.21 14.83
C ARG A 240 5.74 -10.13 13.47
N VAL A 241 6.52 -10.30 12.41
CA VAL A 241 6.06 -10.23 11.02
C VAL A 241 5.80 -11.62 10.51
N ARG A 242 4.56 -11.92 10.13
CA ARG A 242 4.17 -13.20 9.51
C ARG A 242 4.32 -13.08 7.99
N HIS A 243 5.23 -13.88 7.44
CA HIS A 243 5.55 -13.84 6.01
C HIS A 243 5.86 -15.25 5.48
N ALA A 244 5.81 -15.38 4.16
CA ALA A 244 6.27 -16.55 3.42
C ALA A 244 7.01 -16.07 2.15
N SER A 245 8.04 -16.77 1.73
CA SER A 245 8.74 -16.51 0.48
C SER A 245 9.39 -17.78 -0.04
N GLN A 246 9.21 -18.05 -1.33
CA GLN A 246 9.91 -19.15 -1.98
C GLN A 246 11.32 -18.75 -2.41
N GLU A 247 11.61 -17.45 -2.54
CA GLU A 247 12.87 -16.89 -3.01
C GLU A 247 13.51 -16.02 -1.93
N ASP A 248 14.83 -15.86 -1.98
CA ASP A 248 15.55 -14.93 -1.09
C ASP A 248 15.47 -13.49 -1.63
N GLY A 249 15.70 -12.52 -0.75
CA GLY A 249 15.94 -11.13 -1.13
C GLY A 249 14.78 -10.18 -0.86
N GLY A 250 13.64 -10.65 -0.35
CA GLY A 250 12.55 -9.78 0.08
C GLY A 250 13.02 -8.76 1.13
N LYS A 251 12.64 -7.48 0.99
CA LYS A 251 13.03 -6.40 1.89
C LYS A 251 11.85 -5.52 2.21
N MET A 252 11.65 -5.25 3.51
CA MET A 252 10.65 -4.32 3.99
C MET A 252 11.15 -3.53 5.20
N TYR A 253 10.54 -2.38 5.45
CA TYR A 253 10.75 -1.62 6.67
C TYR A 253 9.44 -0.95 7.10
N PHE A 254 9.41 -0.44 8.33
CA PHE A 254 8.20 0.11 8.92
C PHE A 254 8.41 1.56 9.33
N SER A 255 7.36 2.37 9.17
CA SER A 255 7.34 3.76 9.64
C SER A 255 6.10 4.08 10.48
N MET A 256 6.21 5.09 11.31
CA MET A 256 5.12 5.66 12.09
C MET A 256 5.13 7.17 11.85
N ASP A 257 3.99 7.73 11.40
CA ASP A 257 3.87 9.15 11.04
C ASP A 257 5.00 9.61 10.08
N ASP A 258 5.28 8.78 9.05
CA ASP A 258 6.31 8.96 8.03
C ASP A 258 7.78 8.98 8.57
N GLN A 259 7.99 8.62 9.83
CA GLN A 259 9.32 8.39 10.38
C GLN A 259 9.61 6.89 10.50
N ASN A 260 10.75 6.44 9.99
CA ASN A 260 11.15 5.05 10.14
C ASN A 260 11.22 4.68 11.63
N ILE A 261 10.68 3.51 11.97
CA ILE A 261 10.74 2.94 13.32
C ILE A 261 11.55 1.65 13.37
N THR A 262 11.93 1.11 12.21
CA THR A 262 12.78 -0.09 12.10
C THR A 262 13.85 0.11 11.03
N SER A 263 14.92 -0.69 11.11
CA SER A 263 15.79 -0.98 9.97
C SER A 263 15.04 -1.85 8.94
N VAL A 264 15.68 -2.05 7.79
CA VAL A 264 15.19 -2.98 6.78
C VAL A 264 15.20 -4.41 7.34
N LEU A 265 14.05 -5.07 7.29
CA LEU A 265 13.92 -6.50 7.53
C LEU A 265 14.18 -7.23 6.22
N GLU A 266 15.20 -8.05 6.18
CA GLU A 266 15.44 -8.96 5.05
C GLU A 266 14.66 -10.25 5.25
N VAL A 267 13.93 -10.66 4.23
CA VAL A 267 13.13 -11.88 4.18
C VAL A 267 13.92 -12.94 3.42
N SER A 268 14.34 -13.98 4.11
CA SER A 268 14.96 -15.13 3.49
C SER A 268 13.90 -16.13 3.03
N SER A 269 14.22 -16.88 1.99
CA SER A 269 13.37 -17.97 1.51
C SER A 269 13.11 -19.00 2.62
N ASN A 270 11.85 -19.41 2.72
CA ASN A 270 11.47 -20.60 3.50
C ASN A 270 10.95 -21.74 2.59
N GLY A 271 11.15 -21.60 1.27
CA GLY A 271 10.83 -22.60 0.25
C GLY A 271 9.36 -22.70 -0.14
N SER A 272 8.52 -21.76 0.30
CA SER A 272 7.08 -21.80 0.03
C SER A 272 6.48 -20.40 -0.01
N TRP A 273 5.47 -20.19 -0.87
CA TRP A 273 4.65 -18.99 -0.89
C TRP A 273 3.56 -18.98 0.19
N PHE A 274 3.22 -20.13 0.77
CA PHE A 274 2.06 -20.30 1.64
C PHE A 274 2.36 -20.88 3.02
N ASP A 275 3.60 -21.29 3.29
CA ASP A 275 4.02 -21.74 4.61
C ASP A 275 4.59 -20.57 5.42
N PHE A 276 3.71 -19.87 6.12
CA PHE A 276 4.09 -18.65 6.84
C PHE A 276 4.99 -18.93 8.04
N VAL A 277 6.06 -18.12 8.14
CA VAL A 277 7.00 -18.10 9.27
C VAL A 277 6.98 -16.72 9.93
N THR A 278 7.62 -16.60 11.10
CA THR A 278 7.68 -15.34 11.84
C THR A 278 9.10 -14.80 11.91
N SER A 279 9.33 -13.62 11.37
CA SER A 279 10.52 -12.81 11.67
C SER A 279 10.22 -11.83 12.81
N THR A 280 11.24 -11.53 13.61
CA THR A 280 11.08 -10.68 14.79
C THR A 280 12.02 -9.47 14.71
N ILE A 281 11.48 -8.28 15.01
CA ILE A 281 12.24 -7.05 15.16
C ILE A 281 12.09 -6.60 16.61
N GLU A 282 13.22 -6.43 17.29
CA GLU A 282 13.30 -6.04 18.70
C GLU A 282 13.57 -4.54 18.85
N ASN A 283 13.37 -4.01 20.05
CA ASN A 283 13.74 -2.64 20.46
C ASN A 283 13.09 -1.53 19.63
N VAL A 284 11.86 -1.73 19.17
CA VAL A 284 11.12 -0.70 18.40
C VAL A 284 10.46 0.26 19.36
N VAL A 285 10.87 1.54 19.33
CA VAL A 285 10.31 2.60 20.19
C VAL A 285 9.08 3.19 19.52
N ILE A 286 7.93 3.11 20.19
CA ILE A 286 6.66 3.65 19.71
C ILE A 286 6.01 4.48 20.81
N GLU A 287 5.53 5.68 20.46
CA GLU A 287 4.83 6.58 21.36
C GLU A 287 3.32 6.41 21.24
N GLU A 288 2.60 6.61 22.36
CA GLU A 288 1.14 6.54 22.40
C GLU A 288 0.46 7.58 21.52
N GLY A 289 -0.78 7.33 21.16
CA GLY A 289 -1.61 8.24 20.38
C GLY A 289 -2.23 7.58 19.15
N ASN A 290 -2.99 8.40 18.43
CA ASN A 290 -3.46 8.04 17.09
C ASN A 290 -2.33 8.27 16.09
N ARG A 291 -1.94 7.24 15.36
CA ARG A 291 -0.76 7.23 14.49
C ARG A 291 -1.10 6.69 13.10
N ALA A 292 -0.27 7.03 12.13
CA ALA A 292 -0.25 6.43 10.81
C ALA A 292 0.91 5.43 10.73
N PHE A 293 0.62 4.14 10.75
CA PHE A 293 1.60 3.08 10.55
C PHE A 293 1.70 2.75 9.07
N LYS A 294 2.91 2.62 8.52
CA LYS A 294 3.13 2.18 7.14
C LYS A 294 4.12 1.02 7.07
N ILE A 295 3.86 0.14 6.12
CA ILE A 295 4.77 -0.90 5.67
C ILE A 295 5.29 -0.48 4.31
N HIS A 296 6.60 -0.51 4.13
CA HIS A 296 7.28 -0.15 2.88
C HIS A 296 8.01 -1.37 2.32
N PHE A 297 7.91 -1.58 1.02
CA PHE A 297 8.59 -2.65 0.30
C PHE A 297 9.82 -2.09 -0.44
N ASP A 298 11.00 -2.67 -0.19
CA ASP A 298 12.30 -2.17 -0.71
C ASP A 298 13.00 -3.20 -1.60
N SER A 299 12.24 -4.11 -2.19
CA SER A 299 12.74 -5.07 -3.17
C SER A 299 11.64 -5.43 -4.16
N ASN A 300 12.05 -5.92 -5.34
CA ASN A 300 11.13 -6.49 -6.33
C ASN A 300 11.00 -8.02 -6.16
N ASP A 301 11.55 -8.55 -5.09
CA ASP A 301 11.49 -9.98 -4.82
C ASP A 301 10.15 -10.31 -4.20
N PRO A 302 9.44 -11.31 -4.75
CA PRO A 302 8.14 -11.69 -4.27
C PRO A 302 8.19 -12.18 -2.83
N MET A 303 7.28 -11.71 -2.02
CA MET A 303 7.04 -12.20 -0.66
C MET A 303 5.58 -12.01 -0.30
N ASN A 304 5.05 -12.91 0.48
CA ASN A 304 3.69 -12.87 0.99
C ASN A 304 3.72 -12.46 2.47
N ILE A 305 2.93 -11.46 2.85
CA ILE A 305 2.89 -10.95 4.21
C ILE A 305 1.44 -10.96 4.71
N SER A 306 1.20 -11.66 5.84
CA SER A 306 -0.13 -11.83 6.43
C SER A 306 -0.43 -10.77 7.50
N SER A 307 0.49 -10.58 8.46
CA SER A 307 0.24 -9.70 9.59
C SER A 307 1.52 -9.21 10.26
N VAL A 308 1.37 -8.13 11.06
CA VAL A 308 2.38 -7.64 11.99
C VAL A 308 1.76 -7.59 13.38
N GLN A 309 2.29 -8.37 14.32
CA GLN A 309 1.91 -8.32 15.73
C GLN A 309 2.85 -7.39 16.49
N PHE A 310 2.26 -6.48 17.27
CA PHE A 310 2.97 -5.57 18.16
C PHE A 310 2.83 -6.04 19.60
N GLU A 311 3.95 -6.36 20.23
CA GLU A 311 4.03 -6.82 21.61
C GLU A 311 4.87 -5.81 22.43
N ARG A 312 4.25 -5.16 23.44
CA ARG A 312 4.99 -4.24 24.30
C ARG A 312 5.89 -4.98 25.25
N THR A 313 7.18 -4.66 25.26
CA THR A 313 8.20 -5.36 26.05
C THR A 313 8.78 -4.55 27.19
N GLY A 314 8.59 -3.20 27.17
CA GLY A 314 9.14 -2.35 28.22
C GLY A 314 8.80 -0.89 28.07
N ASP A 315 9.34 -0.07 28.98
CA ASP A 315 9.20 1.39 28.96
C ASP A 315 10.29 2.05 28.10
N ILE A 316 9.97 3.17 27.44
CA ILE A 316 10.89 3.90 26.56
C ILE A 316 12.20 4.27 27.27
N ALA A 317 12.14 4.61 28.55
CA ALA A 317 13.32 4.95 29.35
C ALA A 317 14.38 3.82 29.39
N ASN A 318 13.98 2.58 29.11
CA ASN A 318 14.86 1.42 29.06
C ASN A 318 15.35 1.08 27.66
N ALA A 319 14.86 1.79 26.61
CA ALA A 319 15.30 1.54 25.25
C ALA A 319 16.77 1.87 25.05
N GLU A 320 17.52 1.00 24.41
CA GLU A 320 18.87 1.31 23.95
C GLU A 320 18.78 2.28 22.75
N LEU A 321 19.71 3.24 22.67
CA LEU A 321 19.83 4.12 21.52
C LEU A 321 20.50 3.36 20.37
N SER A 322 19.78 3.17 19.28
CA SER A 322 20.25 2.39 18.13
C SER A 322 19.88 3.02 16.80
N PRO A 323 20.68 2.80 15.75
CA PRO A 323 20.28 3.16 14.40
C PRO A 323 19.16 2.26 13.93
N ILE A 324 18.22 2.83 13.18
CA ILE A 324 17.07 2.10 12.58
C ILE A 324 17.08 2.13 11.06
N GLY A 325 18.04 2.83 10.46
CA GLY A 325 18.21 2.89 9.02
C GLY A 325 18.99 4.11 8.60
N ALA A 326 19.35 4.15 7.32
CA ALA A 326 19.98 5.31 6.71
C ALA A 326 19.53 5.42 5.25
N LYS A 327 19.49 6.66 4.72
CA LYS A 327 19.02 6.94 3.37
C LYS A 327 19.80 8.12 2.78
N THR A 328 20.04 8.09 1.47
CA THR A 328 20.61 9.26 0.76
C THR A 328 19.63 10.42 0.76
N PHE A 329 20.18 11.63 0.85
CA PHE A 329 19.43 12.87 0.74
C PHE A 329 19.51 13.43 -0.69
N ASN A 330 18.52 14.21 -1.13
CA ASN A 330 18.40 14.71 -2.50
C ASN A 330 19.53 15.69 -2.95
N ASP A 331 20.47 16.04 -2.08
CA ASP A 331 21.63 16.88 -2.40
C ASP A 331 22.81 16.10 -3.00
N GLU A 332 22.65 14.79 -3.22
CA GLU A 332 23.66 13.87 -3.77
C GLU A 332 24.96 13.75 -2.93
N ARG A 333 24.96 14.29 -1.70
CA ARG A 333 26.15 14.31 -0.81
C ARG A 333 25.86 13.87 0.60
N SER A 334 24.61 13.93 1.00
CA SER A 334 24.27 13.69 2.40
C SER A 334 23.53 12.38 2.58
N ILE A 335 23.70 11.81 3.76
CA ILE A 335 23.03 10.60 4.23
C ILE A 335 22.31 10.96 5.52
N GLU A 336 21.01 10.73 5.58
CA GLU A 336 20.25 10.77 6.82
C GLU A 336 20.37 9.41 7.53
N LEU A 337 20.91 9.44 8.74
CA LEU A 337 20.95 8.30 9.65
C LEU A 337 19.81 8.44 10.67
N TYR A 338 18.89 7.50 10.69
CA TYR A 338 17.72 7.49 11.56
C TYR A 338 18.00 6.71 12.84
N LEU A 339 17.56 7.26 13.98
CA LEU A 339 17.68 6.67 15.30
C LEU A 339 16.30 6.35 15.87
N ASN A 340 16.23 5.38 16.79
CA ASN A 340 14.99 4.97 17.45
C ASN A 340 14.51 5.92 18.56
N GLN A 341 15.35 6.87 19.00
CA GLN A 341 15.05 7.85 20.05
C GLN A 341 15.49 9.26 19.64
N ASP A 342 14.93 10.28 20.34
CA ASP A 342 15.29 11.68 20.16
C ASP A 342 16.74 11.92 20.55
N LEU A 343 17.45 12.66 19.72
CA LEU A 343 18.86 12.95 19.84
C LEU A 343 19.12 14.15 20.76
N ASP A 344 20.06 14.03 21.69
CA ASP A 344 20.70 15.20 22.30
C ASP A 344 21.72 15.80 21.32
N THR A 345 21.30 16.82 20.61
CA THR A 345 22.09 17.44 19.54
C THR A 345 23.43 18.03 20.01
N ASN A 346 23.56 18.36 21.31
CA ASN A 346 24.83 18.86 21.87
C ASN A 346 25.91 17.79 21.84
N THR A 347 25.56 16.52 21.75
CA THR A 347 26.51 15.40 21.77
C THR A 347 27.11 15.10 20.39
N LEU A 348 26.67 15.75 19.33
CA LEU A 348 27.20 15.56 17.96
C LEU A 348 28.54 16.27 17.73
N SER A 349 28.88 17.26 18.53
CA SER A 349 30.11 18.02 18.32
C SER A 349 31.39 17.16 18.40
N GLY A 350 32.19 17.21 17.34
CA GLY A 350 33.45 16.48 17.26
C GLY A 350 33.35 14.99 17.03
N THR A 351 32.19 14.51 16.43
CA THR A 351 31.97 13.07 16.14
C THR A 351 32.22 12.68 14.68
N VAL A 352 32.74 13.59 13.84
CA VAL A 352 33.01 13.31 12.41
C VAL A 352 33.89 12.07 12.23
N ASN A 353 34.98 11.99 13.05
CA ASN A 353 35.91 10.86 12.99
C ASN A 353 35.40 9.56 13.64
N ASP A 354 34.23 9.61 14.28
CA ASP A 354 33.60 8.43 14.89
C ASP A 354 32.75 7.67 13.85
N PHE A 355 32.53 8.27 12.68
CA PHE A 355 31.80 7.64 11.57
C PHE A 355 32.72 7.21 10.44
N THR A 356 32.40 6.10 9.82
CA THR A 356 33.01 5.63 8.57
C THR A 356 31.88 5.37 7.55
N ILE A 357 32.02 5.93 6.34
CA ILE A 357 31.11 5.68 5.23
C ILE A 357 31.91 5.00 4.11
N THR A 358 31.41 3.87 3.64
CA THR A 358 31.96 3.19 2.46
C THR A 358 30.98 3.28 1.31
N VAL A 359 31.51 3.54 0.11
CA VAL A 359 30.78 3.55 -1.16
C VAL A 359 31.46 2.55 -2.08
N ASN A 360 30.75 1.51 -2.50
CA ASN A 360 31.30 0.39 -3.27
C ASN A 360 32.55 -0.21 -2.59
N ASP A 361 32.47 -0.38 -1.25
CA ASP A 361 33.52 -0.86 -0.34
C ASP A 361 34.78 0.04 -0.25
N ILE A 362 34.72 1.27 -0.76
CA ILE A 362 35.79 2.29 -0.65
C ILE A 362 35.36 3.34 0.37
N GLU A 363 36.23 3.61 1.38
CA GLU A 363 35.95 4.63 2.39
C GLU A 363 35.93 6.03 1.76
N LYS A 364 34.97 6.85 2.18
CA LYS A 364 34.76 8.25 1.74
C LYS A 364 34.87 9.22 2.89
N SER A 365 35.45 10.40 2.60
CA SER A 365 35.61 11.45 3.57
C SER A 365 34.33 12.15 3.94
N ILE A 366 34.09 12.32 5.25
CA ILE A 366 32.92 12.99 5.81
C ILE A 366 33.31 14.44 6.14
N ASN A 367 32.57 15.40 5.61
CA ASN A 367 32.78 16.83 5.87
C ASN A 367 32.14 17.28 7.18
N SER A 368 30.95 16.77 7.49
CA SER A 368 30.21 17.21 8.68
C SER A 368 29.23 16.18 9.18
N VAL A 369 28.93 16.27 10.47
CA VAL A 369 27.89 15.52 11.19
C VAL A 369 27.01 16.54 11.90
N ASN A 370 25.75 16.65 11.49
CA ASN A 370 24.84 17.68 11.98
C ASN A 370 23.46 17.07 12.37
N PRO A 371 22.72 17.71 13.29
CA PRO A 371 21.33 17.36 13.50
C PRO A 371 20.45 17.85 12.34
N VAL A 372 19.33 17.19 12.11
CA VAL A 372 18.27 17.67 11.23
C VAL A 372 17.20 18.38 12.06
N THR A 373 17.09 19.70 11.92
CA THR A 373 16.25 20.55 12.80
C THR A 373 14.76 20.12 12.84
N SER A 374 14.25 19.59 11.73
CA SER A 374 12.86 19.13 11.62
C SER A 374 12.65 17.67 12.00
N LYS A 375 13.71 16.92 12.32
CA LYS A 375 13.69 15.47 12.57
C LYS A 375 14.56 15.14 13.78
N SER A 376 13.96 15.14 14.97
CA SER A 376 14.66 14.96 16.25
C SER A 376 15.44 13.64 16.40
N LYS A 377 15.14 12.64 15.58
CA LYS A 377 15.75 11.30 15.58
C LYS A 377 16.74 11.10 14.42
N THR A 378 17.22 12.17 13.78
CA THR A 378 18.00 12.06 12.55
C THR A 378 19.33 12.79 12.63
N ILE A 379 20.40 12.13 12.19
CA ILE A 379 21.73 12.69 11.99
C ILE A 379 21.96 12.83 10.49
N LEU A 380 22.45 14.00 10.05
CA LEU A 380 22.85 14.25 8.67
C LEU A 380 24.38 14.12 8.57
N LEU A 381 24.82 13.15 7.77
CA LEU A 381 26.22 12.91 7.43
C LEU A 381 26.48 13.46 6.04
N THR A 382 27.36 14.51 5.91
CA THR A 382 27.65 15.12 4.60
C THR A 382 29.03 14.72 4.13
N LEU A 383 29.12 14.16 2.92
CA LEU A 383 30.37 13.71 2.29
C LEU A 383 31.08 14.85 1.53
N SER A 384 32.38 14.67 1.26
CA SER A 384 33.16 15.56 0.42
C SER A 384 32.88 15.38 -1.08
N GLU A 385 32.39 14.21 -1.48
CA GLU A 385 32.14 13.83 -2.88
C GLU A 385 30.64 13.52 -3.10
N ASN A 386 30.20 13.60 -4.36
CA ASN A 386 28.85 13.24 -4.73
C ASN A 386 28.68 11.70 -4.76
N LEU A 387 27.49 11.30 -4.39
CA LEU A 387 26.97 9.95 -4.54
C LEU A 387 26.21 9.82 -5.86
N VAL A 388 26.14 8.63 -6.40
CA VAL A 388 25.34 8.33 -7.60
C VAL A 388 24.34 7.20 -7.33
N TYR A 389 23.30 7.10 -8.14
CA TYR A 389 22.18 6.19 -7.94
C TYR A 389 22.57 4.69 -7.92
N THR A 390 23.73 4.33 -8.48
CA THR A 390 24.24 2.95 -8.50
C THR A 390 25.13 2.61 -7.29
N ASP A 391 25.40 3.55 -6.41
CA ASP A 391 26.32 3.33 -5.29
C ASP A 391 25.74 2.39 -4.22
N LEU A 392 26.56 1.44 -3.79
CA LEU A 392 26.31 0.60 -2.62
C LEU A 392 26.97 1.27 -1.41
N ILE A 393 26.15 1.82 -0.52
CA ILE A 393 26.60 2.69 0.57
C ILE A 393 26.37 2.01 1.91
N LYS A 394 27.36 2.08 2.79
CA LYS A 394 27.26 1.59 4.17
C LYS A 394 27.79 2.62 5.15
N VAL A 395 27.18 2.73 6.32
CA VAL A 395 27.60 3.59 7.44
C VAL A 395 28.00 2.72 8.63
N SER A 396 29.11 3.09 9.28
CA SER A 396 29.56 2.52 10.55
C SER A 396 29.80 3.64 11.56
N TYR A 397 29.69 3.33 12.85
CA TYR A 397 29.98 4.25 13.97
C TYR A 397 30.75 3.50 15.04
N THR A 398 31.85 4.12 15.54
CA THR A 398 32.73 3.52 16.55
C THR A 398 32.91 4.41 17.78
N GLY A 399 32.09 5.46 17.92
CA GLY A 399 32.12 6.40 19.02
C GLY A 399 31.33 5.97 20.25
N ASN A 400 31.35 6.83 21.27
CA ASN A 400 30.56 6.69 22.50
C ASN A 400 30.00 8.04 23.01
N LYS A 401 30.04 9.09 22.19
CA LYS A 401 29.67 10.45 22.58
C LYS A 401 28.22 10.77 22.34
N ILE A 402 27.65 10.21 21.27
CA ILE A 402 26.28 10.51 20.85
C ILE A 402 25.31 9.92 21.87
N LYS A 403 24.33 10.75 22.29
CA LYS A 403 23.33 10.35 23.28
C LYS A 403 21.93 10.75 22.85
N SER A 404 20.96 10.00 23.33
CA SER A 404 19.56 10.41 23.29
C SER A 404 19.27 11.47 24.37
N THR A 405 18.14 12.16 24.24
CA THR A 405 17.63 13.10 25.27
C THR A 405 17.40 12.42 26.61
N ASN A 406 17.24 11.10 26.63
CA ASN A 406 17.12 10.27 27.85
C ASN A 406 18.48 9.82 28.39
N GLY A 407 19.61 10.29 27.81
CA GLY A 407 20.96 9.99 28.26
C GLY A 407 21.52 8.64 27.83
N LYS A 408 20.82 7.87 27.00
CA LYS A 408 21.31 6.59 26.43
C LYS A 408 22.37 6.88 25.38
N THR A 409 23.48 6.17 25.44
CA THR A 409 24.60 6.31 24.50
C THR A 409 24.35 5.47 23.25
N LEU A 410 24.63 6.02 22.07
CA LEU A 410 24.63 5.27 20.82
C LEU A 410 25.79 4.27 20.84
N GLU A 411 25.47 2.99 20.79
CA GLU A 411 26.48 1.94 20.70
C GLU A 411 27.10 1.88 19.31
N SER A 412 28.33 1.36 19.27
CA SER A 412 29.05 1.16 18.01
C SER A 412 28.30 0.16 17.13
N PHE A 413 28.23 0.46 15.83
CA PHE A 413 27.66 -0.43 14.82
C PHE A 413 28.51 -0.42 13.55
N SER A 414 28.39 -1.47 12.75
CA SER A 414 29.17 -1.60 11.52
C SER A 414 28.28 -1.96 10.32
N SER A 415 28.66 -1.41 9.18
CA SER A 415 28.12 -1.79 7.87
C SER A 415 26.58 -1.67 7.74
N LEU A 416 25.98 -0.69 8.42
CA LEU A 416 24.55 -0.39 8.23
C LEU A 416 24.32 0.01 6.76
N PRO A 417 23.49 -0.71 6.00
CA PRO A 417 23.20 -0.36 4.62
C PRO A 417 22.41 0.94 4.53
N VAL A 418 22.75 1.75 3.52
CA VAL A 418 22.04 2.99 3.21
C VAL A 418 21.12 2.76 2.03
N VAL A 419 19.83 3.07 2.17
CA VAL A 419 18.89 3.09 1.06
C VAL A 419 19.30 4.22 0.11
N ASN A 420 19.69 3.88 -1.11
CA ASN A 420 20.09 4.84 -2.12
C ASN A 420 18.90 5.19 -3.01
N ASP A 421 18.25 6.32 -2.72
CA ASP A 421 17.09 6.84 -3.44
C ASP A 421 17.45 7.89 -4.48
N LEU A 422 18.73 8.04 -4.80
CA LEU A 422 19.14 8.94 -5.87
C LEU A 422 18.65 8.38 -7.21
N THR A 423 18.13 9.26 -8.05
CA THR A 423 17.68 8.91 -9.40
C THR A 423 18.77 9.23 -10.43
N SER A 424 18.81 8.48 -11.51
CA SER A 424 19.66 8.84 -12.65
C SER A 424 19.23 10.21 -13.19
N ARG A 425 20.16 11.16 -13.25
CA ARG A 425 19.91 12.48 -13.86
C ARG A 425 20.63 12.60 -15.18
N VAL A 426 19.90 12.90 -16.24
CA VAL A 426 20.51 13.28 -17.51
C VAL A 426 20.88 14.76 -17.43
N ILE A 427 22.18 15.07 -17.50
CA ILE A 427 22.68 16.46 -17.49
C ILE A 427 22.51 17.06 -18.87
N LEU A 428 21.73 18.14 -18.98
CA LEU A 428 21.58 18.87 -20.23
C LEU A 428 22.56 20.07 -20.29
N PRO A 429 23.16 20.35 -21.46
CA PRO A 429 22.97 19.68 -22.73
C PRO A 429 23.69 18.33 -22.83
N GLY A 430 22.98 17.31 -23.25
CA GLY A 430 23.49 15.95 -23.43
C GLY A 430 22.56 15.15 -24.33
N LYS A 431 23.02 13.97 -24.75
CA LYS A 431 22.20 13.04 -25.50
C LYS A 431 21.38 12.19 -24.49
N ILE A 432 20.07 12.18 -24.65
CA ILE A 432 19.19 11.29 -23.89
C ILE A 432 19.00 10.02 -24.73
N GLU A 433 19.41 8.89 -24.20
CA GLU A 433 19.09 7.57 -24.78
C GLU A 433 17.70 7.14 -24.32
N VAL A 434 16.96 6.43 -25.15
CA VAL A 434 15.58 6.00 -24.85
C VAL A 434 15.52 5.04 -23.63
N VAL A 435 16.64 4.43 -23.29
CA VAL A 435 16.77 3.52 -22.14
C VAL A 435 16.97 4.23 -20.80
N ASP A 436 17.09 5.56 -20.81
CA ASP A 436 17.28 6.40 -19.61
C ASP A 436 15.95 6.81 -18.96
N TYR A 437 14.83 6.21 -19.39
CA TYR A 437 13.47 6.42 -18.84
C TYR A 437 13.03 5.25 -17.97
#